data_a3c6922230df975d3c2c3330d1b7500e
#
_entry.id   a3c6922230df975d3c2c3330d1b7500e
#
_cell.length_a   1.000
_cell.length_b   1.000
_cell.length_c   1.000
_cell.angle_alpha   90.00
_cell.angle_beta   90.00
_cell.angle_gamma   90.00
#
_symmetry.space_group_name_H-M   'P 1'
#
loop_
_entity.id
_entity.type
_entity.pdbx_description
1 polymer ?
#
loop_
_entity_poly.entity_id
_entity_poly.type
_entity_poly.pdbx_seq_one_letter_code
_entity_poly.pdbx_strand_id
1 'polypeptide(L)'
;GTEVIFTEEDMDAIQEKVPNVKAVTPSWSFSGSATGRKGTFDAAATFGKAGLEYSSQDPIIKGRYFTDSDYYTANKVCVITESSAKTLFGNTNVIGMSFDYTLYGVTQEFTIVGIRKDNASKLFGMGGNGTVTMEAPISTISEGYGFYVDYTDLLIVSDGADNASQVAKDVVRLLENRHGVRGQNAILVQNFNDIMSQMDQILSYITIFVVFVAAIS
;
A
#
# COMPACT_ATOMS: atom_id res chain seq x y z
N GLY A 1 -5.56 27.33 -7.46
CA GLY A 1 -5.74 26.02 -8.07
C GLY A 1 -6.49 25.10 -7.12
N THR A 2 -7.45 24.35 -7.63
CA THR A 2 -8.20 23.38 -6.81
C THR A 2 -7.30 22.21 -6.54
N GLU A 3 -6.92 22.02 -5.29
CA GLU A 3 -6.17 20.82 -4.88
C GLU A 3 -7.10 19.61 -5.00
N VAL A 4 -6.66 18.58 -5.73
CA VAL A 4 -7.43 17.33 -5.87
C VAL A 4 -7.02 16.40 -4.75
N ILE A 5 -7.99 16.01 -3.92
CA ILE A 5 -7.82 15.02 -2.87
C ILE A 5 -8.79 13.89 -3.18
N PHE A 6 -8.27 12.68 -3.25
CA PHE A 6 -9.09 11.49 -3.51
C PHE A 6 -9.85 11.08 -2.26
N THR A 7 -11.08 10.61 -2.46
CA THR A 7 -12.02 10.24 -1.40
C THR A 7 -12.39 8.76 -1.46
N GLU A 8 -13.05 8.25 -0.40
CA GLU A 8 -13.64 6.90 -0.43
C GLU A 8 -14.62 6.76 -1.58
N GLU A 9 -15.43 7.78 -1.83
CA GLU A 9 -16.41 7.79 -2.93
C GLU A 9 -15.73 7.71 -4.29
N ASP A 10 -14.56 8.30 -4.46
CA ASP A 10 -13.75 8.17 -5.67
C ASP A 10 -13.29 6.72 -5.87
N MET A 11 -12.79 6.08 -4.81
CA MET A 11 -12.33 4.69 -4.86
C MET A 11 -13.49 3.73 -5.14
N ASP A 12 -14.63 3.94 -4.50
CA ASP A 12 -15.85 3.16 -4.75
C ASP A 12 -16.33 3.34 -6.19
N ALA A 13 -16.33 4.57 -6.71
CA ALA A 13 -16.74 4.84 -8.09
C ALA A 13 -15.82 4.16 -9.11
N ILE A 14 -14.51 4.13 -8.86
CA ILE A 14 -13.57 3.40 -9.71
C ILE A 14 -13.92 1.91 -9.72
N GLN A 15 -14.10 1.34 -8.54
CA GLN A 15 -14.38 -0.09 -8.37
C GLN A 15 -15.70 -0.50 -9.04
N GLU A 16 -16.71 0.35 -8.97
CA GLU A 16 -18.04 0.07 -9.53
C GLU A 16 -18.14 0.31 -11.05
N LYS A 17 -17.48 1.36 -11.54
CA LYS A 17 -17.73 1.87 -12.89
C LYS A 17 -16.64 1.55 -13.90
N VAL A 18 -15.41 1.30 -13.45
CA VAL A 18 -14.31 0.99 -14.37
C VAL A 18 -14.16 -0.52 -14.48
N PRO A 19 -14.33 -1.08 -15.70
CA PRO A 19 -14.15 -2.52 -15.90
C PRO A 19 -12.70 -2.95 -15.67
N ASN A 20 -12.51 -4.20 -15.27
CA ASN A 20 -11.20 -4.84 -15.13
C ASN A 20 -10.30 -4.23 -14.06
N VAL A 21 -10.87 -3.59 -13.07
CA VAL A 21 -10.16 -3.14 -11.87
C VAL A 21 -10.24 -4.23 -10.81
N LYS A 22 -9.10 -4.73 -10.39
CA LYS A 22 -8.99 -5.73 -9.32
C LYS A 22 -9.00 -5.08 -7.95
N ALA A 23 -8.29 -3.97 -7.78
CA ALA A 23 -8.21 -3.27 -6.51
C ALA A 23 -7.89 -1.79 -6.69
N VAL A 24 -8.35 -0.99 -5.73
CA VAL A 24 -8.04 0.43 -5.61
C VAL A 24 -7.66 0.69 -4.16
N THR A 25 -6.52 1.31 -3.94
CA THR A 25 -6.06 1.61 -2.58
C THR A 25 -5.19 2.86 -2.56
N PRO A 26 -5.27 3.70 -1.52
CA PRO A 26 -4.19 4.63 -1.26
C PRO A 26 -2.94 3.82 -0.87
N SER A 27 -1.78 4.40 -1.05
CA SER A 27 -0.51 3.77 -0.67
C SER A 27 0.45 4.85 -0.17
N TRP A 28 0.76 4.78 1.12
CA TRP A 28 1.71 5.68 1.75
C TRP A 28 2.78 4.88 2.47
N SER A 29 4.03 5.31 2.28
CA SER A 29 5.17 4.69 2.94
C SER A 29 5.76 5.63 3.98
N PHE A 30 6.07 5.07 5.14
CA PHE A 30 6.68 5.78 6.25
C PHE A 30 7.91 5.03 6.74
N SER A 31 8.90 5.81 7.17
CA SER A 31 10.07 5.29 7.89
C SER A 31 9.90 5.56 9.37
N GLY A 32 9.98 4.51 10.16
CA GLY A 32 9.85 4.57 11.61
C GLY A 32 10.74 3.53 12.27
N SER A 33 10.38 3.09 13.47
CA SER A 33 11.07 2.03 14.16
C SER A 33 10.11 0.97 14.68
N ALA A 34 10.56 -0.28 14.66
CA ALA A 34 9.82 -1.43 15.17
C ALA A 34 10.58 -2.04 16.34
N THR A 35 9.88 -2.27 17.45
CA THR A 35 10.43 -2.87 18.65
C THR A 35 9.73 -4.20 18.93
N GLY A 36 10.47 -5.26 18.85
CA GLY A 36 10.04 -6.60 19.20
C GLY A 36 10.90 -7.23 20.27
N ARG A 37 10.78 -8.55 20.43
CA ARG A 37 11.50 -9.29 21.48
C ARG A 37 13.03 -9.14 21.39
N LYS A 38 13.57 -9.02 20.19
CA LYS A 38 15.02 -8.95 19.97
C LYS A 38 15.60 -7.54 19.98
N GLY A 39 14.78 -6.51 20.10
CA GLY A 39 15.21 -5.12 20.15
C GLY A 39 14.44 -4.18 19.24
N THR A 40 15.03 -3.04 18.97
CA THR A 40 14.46 -1.98 18.12
C THR A 40 15.24 -1.89 16.80
N PHE A 41 14.51 -1.82 15.70
CA PHE A 41 15.06 -1.83 14.36
C PHE A 41 14.41 -0.74 13.52
N ASP A 42 15.10 -0.25 12.51
CA ASP A 42 14.48 0.59 11.49
C ASP A 42 13.35 -0.17 10.80
N ALA A 43 12.27 0.53 10.50
CA ALA A 43 11.10 -0.08 9.90
C ALA A 43 10.59 0.76 8.73
N ALA A 44 10.42 0.09 7.60
CA ALA A 44 9.74 0.63 6.43
C ALA A 44 8.32 0.08 6.42
N ALA A 45 7.33 0.95 6.57
CA ALA A 45 5.93 0.58 6.62
C ALA A 45 5.16 1.17 5.45
N THR A 46 4.35 0.36 4.80
CA THR A 46 3.41 0.79 3.76
C THR A 46 1.99 0.61 4.28
N PHE A 47 1.22 1.67 4.16
CA PHE A 47 -0.16 1.73 4.65
C PHE A 47 -1.13 1.90 3.47
N GLY A 48 -2.25 1.20 3.53
CA GLY A 48 -3.28 1.26 2.49
C GLY A 48 -4.57 0.57 2.92
N LYS A 49 -5.41 0.28 1.94
CA LYS A 49 -6.57 -0.60 2.07
C LYS A 49 -6.15 -2.04 1.75
N ALA A 50 -7.08 -3.00 1.86
CA ALA A 50 -6.79 -4.42 1.63
C ALA A 50 -6.22 -4.72 0.23
N GLY A 51 -6.56 -3.91 -0.77
CA GLY A 51 -6.00 -4.04 -2.12
C GLY A 51 -4.49 -3.86 -2.21
N LEU A 52 -3.86 -3.34 -1.15
CA LEU A 52 -2.41 -3.24 -1.05
C LEU A 52 -1.73 -4.63 -1.13
N GLU A 53 -2.44 -5.70 -0.81
CA GLU A 53 -1.97 -7.08 -0.99
C GLU A 53 -1.42 -7.32 -2.40
N TYR A 54 -2.06 -6.74 -3.40
CA TYR A 54 -1.72 -6.92 -4.81
C TYR A 54 -0.61 -5.99 -5.31
N SER A 55 -0.09 -5.13 -4.45
CA SER A 55 1.07 -4.27 -4.78
C SER A 55 2.37 -5.05 -4.93
N SER A 56 2.39 -6.30 -4.49
CA SER A 56 3.51 -7.23 -4.61
C SER A 56 3.01 -8.58 -5.11
N GLN A 57 3.87 -9.28 -5.85
CA GLN A 57 3.62 -10.65 -6.31
C GLN A 57 4.04 -11.69 -5.28
N ASP A 58 4.77 -11.28 -4.26
CA ASP A 58 5.21 -12.18 -3.21
C ASP A 58 4.01 -12.61 -2.36
N PRO A 59 3.76 -13.91 -2.24
CA PRO A 59 2.54 -14.41 -1.60
C PRO A 59 2.56 -14.25 -0.09
N ILE A 60 1.37 -14.26 0.49
CA ILE A 60 1.19 -14.47 1.92
C ILE A 60 1.36 -15.95 2.18
N ILE A 61 2.36 -16.32 2.97
CA ILE A 61 2.75 -17.71 3.21
C ILE A 61 2.30 -18.24 4.56
N LYS A 62 1.92 -17.36 5.48
CA LYS A 62 1.32 -17.71 6.79
C LYS A 62 0.25 -16.70 7.14
N GLY A 63 -0.81 -17.17 7.81
CA GLY A 63 -1.90 -16.32 8.24
C GLY A 63 -2.70 -15.75 7.07
N ARG A 64 -3.06 -14.48 7.17
CA ARG A 64 -3.90 -13.78 6.20
C ARG A 64 -3.38 -12.37 5.94
N TYR A 65 -3.86 -11.75 4.87
CA TYR A 65 -3.71 -10.31 4.70
C TYR A 65 -4.73 -9.56 5.56
N PHE A 66 -4.52 -8.27 5.84
CA PHE A 66 -5.56 -7.48 6.48
C PHE A 66 -6.71 -7.20 5.49
N THR A 67 -7.90 -6.99 6.03
CA THR A 67 -9.14 -6.85 5.27
C THR A 67 -9.59 -5.40 5.20
N ASP A 68 -10.57 -5.12 4.31
CA ASP A 68 -11.22 -3.81 4.30
C ASP A 68 -11.97 -3.54 5.62
N SER A 69 -12.46 -4.56 6.31
CA SER A 69 -13.01 -4.41 7.66
C SER A 69 -11.95 -3.91 8.64
N ASP A 70 -10.73 -4.44 8.58
CA ASP A 70 -9.60 -3.92 9.38
C ASP A 70 -9.33 -2.44 9.07
N TYR A 71 -9.41 -2.06 7.81
CA TYR A 71 -9.26 -0.67 7.39
C TYR A 71 -10.38 0.22 7.95
N TYR A 72 -11.64 -0.15 7.78
CA TYR A 72 -12.78 0.67 8.23
C TYR A 72 -12.86 0.80 9.75
N THR A 73 -12.38 -0.20 10.48
CA THR A 73 -12.34 -0.17 11.95
C THR A 73 -11.02 0.35 12.52
N ALA A 74 -10.07 0.72 11.67
CA ALA A 74 -8.72 1.12 12.06
C ALA A 74 -8.06 0.09 13.00
N ASN A 75 -8.24 -1.18 12.68
CA ASN A 75 -7.71 -2.28 13.48
C ASN A 75 -6.18 -2.32 13.33
N LYS A 76 -5.47 -2.33 14.46
CA LYS A 76 -4.01 -2.33 14.48
C LYS A 76 -3.46 -3.74 14.25
N VAL A 77 -3.61 -4.20 13.01
CA VAL A 77 -3.08 -5.46 12.51
C VAL A 77 -2.10 -5.18 11.37
N CYS A 78 -1.19 -6.09 11.13
CA CYS A 78 -0.19 -5.92 10.08
C CYS A 78 0.24 -7.24 9.46
N VAL A 79 0.86 -7.10 8.30
CA VAL A 79 1.59 -8.15 7.60
C VAL A 79 3.05 -7.75 7.59
N ILE A 80 3.94 -8.69 7.90
CA ILE A 80 5.39 -8.49 7.87
C ILE A 80 6.02 -9.53 6.96
N THR A 81 7.27 -9.30 6.55
CA THR A 81 8.02 -10.28 5.77
C THR A 81 8.62 -11.36 6.67
N GLU A 82 9.02 -12.50 6.08
CA GLU A 82 9.71 -13.57 6.81
C GLU A 82 10.97 -13.08 7.51
N SER A 83 11.80 -12.29 6.82
CA SER A 83 13.02 -11.73 7.40
C SER A 83 12.72 -10.77 8.54
N SER A 84 11.64 -10.00 8.44
CA SER A 84 11.20 -9.11 9.51
C SER A 84 10.77 -9.88 10.75
N ALA A 85 10.08 -11.02 10.58
CA ALA A 85 9.72 -11.90 11.70
C ALA A 85 10.97 -12.43 12.40
N LYS A 86 11.98 -12.86 11.65
CA LYS A 86 13.26 -13.32 12.20
C LYS A 86 14.01 -12.20 12.92
N THR A 87 14.00 -11.00 12.36
CA THR A 87 14.64 -9.83 12.97
C THR A 87 13.99 -9.47 14.29
N LEU A 88 12.65 -9.39 14.34
CA LEU A 88 11.91 -8.98 15.55
C LEU A 88 11.85 -10.08 16.62
N PHE A 89 11.74 -11.35 16.23
CA PHE A 89 11.40 -12.46 17.14
C PHE A 89 12.34 -13.65 17.07
N GLY A 90 13.21 -13.75 16.08
CA GLY A 90 14.16 -14.84 15.91
C GLY A 90 13.58 -16.06 15.17
N ASN A 91 12.31 -16.05 14.81
CA ASN A 91 11.66 -17.14 14.05
C ASN A 91 10.45 -16.59 13.27
N THR A 92 9.81 -17.46 12.49
CA THR A 92 8.66 -17.08 11.65
C THR A 92 7.31 -17.54 12.22
N ASN A 93 7.30 -18.16 13.41
CA ASN A 93 6.07 -18.60 14.06
C ASN A 93 5.52 -17.48 14.96
N VAL A 94 5.06 -16.40 14.32
CA VAL A 94 4.75 -15.14 14.99
C VAL A 94 3.32 -14.64 14.75
N ILE A 95 2.47 -15.42 14.09
CA ILE A 95 1.07 -15.04 13.88
C ILE A 95 0.39 -14.87 15.25
N GLY A 96 -0.29 -13.74 15.44
CA GLY A 96 -0.92 -13.39 16.71
C GLY A 96 -0.01 -12.69 17.71
N MET A 97 1.29 -12.62 17.44
CA MET A 97 2.22 -11.84 18.26
C MET A 97 2.14 -10.36 17.89
N SER A 98 2.54 -9.51 18.83
CA SER A 98 2.52 -8.07 18.65
C SER A 98 3.91 -7.46 18.79
N PHE A 99 4.11 -6.33 18.15
CA PHE A 99 5.30 -5.50 18.30
C PHE A 99 4.90 -4.01 18.25
N ASP A 100 5.77 -3.15 18.72
CA ASP A 100 5.55 -1.72 18.72
C ASP A 100 6.13 -1.08 17.45
N TYR A 101 5.31 -0.27 16.77
CA TYR A 101 5.75 0.58 15.68
C TYR A 101 5.69 2.05 16.10
N THR A 102 6.83 2.73 16.04
CA THR A 102 6.96 4.13 16.41
C THR A 102 7.13 5.00 15.18
N LEU A 103 6.26 5.99 15.05
CA LEU A 103 6.22 6.93 13.94
C LEU A 103 6.15 8.35 14.51
N TYR A 104 7.13 9.19 14.17
CA TYR A 104 7.23 10.57 14.67
C TYR A 104 7.04 10.69 16.19
N GLY A 105 7.67 9.79 16.93
CA GLY A 105 7.62 9.79 18.39
C GLY A 105 6.35 9.21 19.02
N VAL A 106 5.40 8.77 18.25
CA VAL A 106 4.17 8.11 18.73
C VAL A 106 4.28 6.60 18.48
N THR A 107 4.05 5.82 19.53
CA THR A 107 4.14 4.37 19.49
C THR A 107 2.74 3.74 19.52
N GLN A 108 2.49 2.79 18.62
CA GLN A 108 1.29 1.95 18.62
C GLN A 108 1.68 0.49 18.50
N GLU A 109 0.92 -0.38 19.14
CA GLU A 109 1.11 -1.83 19.07
C GLU A 109 0.33 -2.43 17.90
N PHE A 110 1.00 -3.22 17.07
CA PHE A 110 0.38 -3.95 15.96
C PHE A 110 0.46 -5.45 16.20
N THR A 111 -0.63 -6.13 15.88
CA THR A 111 -0.71 -7.60 15.91
C THR A 111 -0.44 -8.16 14.53
N ILE A 112 0.46 -9.12 14.44
CA ILE A 112 0.83 -9.78 13.18
C ILE A 112 -0.28 -10.77 12.80
N VAL A 113 -0.91 -10.55 11.65
CA VAL A 113 -1.95 -11.44 11.11
C VAL A 113 -1.47 -12.25 9.90
N GLY A 114 -0.40 -11.83 9.25
CA GLY A 114 0.14 -12.51 8.08
C GLY A 114 1.63 -12.32 7.91
N ILE A 115 2.22 -13.25 7.16
CA ILE A 115 3.62 -13.19 6.74
C ILE A 115 3.69 -13.29 5.24
N ARG A 116 4.37 -12.31 4.63
CA ARG A 116 4.66 -12.27 3.21
C ARG A 116 6.06 -12.83 2.93
N LYS A 117 6.23 -13.51 1.81
CA LYS A 117 7.52 -14.00 1.35
C LYS A 117 8.54 -12.87 1.16
N ASP A 118 9.82 -13.17 1.30
CA ASP A 118 10.90 -12.19 1.48
C ASP A 118 11.31 -11.33 0.28
N ASN A 119 10.74 -11.49 -0.89
CA ASN A 119 11.21 -10.71 -2.03
C ASN A 119 10.57 -9.32 -2.15
N ALA A 120 9.58 -9.02 -1.34
CA ALA A 120 8.84 -7.76 -1.38
C ALA A 120 9.73 -6.53 -1.14
N SER A 121 10.73 -6.63 -0.27
CA SER A 121 11.62 -5.52 0.08
C SER A 121 12.53 -5.08 -1.07
N LYS A 122 12.81 -5.96 -2.02
CA LYS A 122 13.64 -5.62 -3.19
C LYS A 122 12.89 -4.78 -4.21
N LEU A 123 11.59 -4.93 -4.26
CA LEU A 123 10.74 -4.31 -5.26
C LEU A 123 10.65 -2.79 -5.10
N PHE A 124 10.65 -2.31 -3.88
CA PHE A 124 10.48 -0.89 -3.56
C PHE A 124 11.77 -0.21 -3.07
N GLY A 125 12.90 -0.90 -3.10
CA GLY A 125 14.16 -0.35 -2.59
C GLY A 125 14.13 -0.02 -1.10
N MET A 126 13.13 -0.51 -0.38
CA MET A 126 12.90 -0.25 1.02
C MET A 126 13.33 -1.46 1.83
N GLY A 127 14.57 -1.52 2.24
CA GLY A 127 15.03 -2.56 3.14
C GLY A 127 16.50 -2.89 2.93
N GLY A 128 17.34 -2.30 3.73
CA GLY A 128 18.68 -2.82 4.00
C GLY A 128 18.61 -4.03 4.93
N ASN A 129 19.72 -4.73 5.08
CA ASN A 129 19.84 -5.81 6.06
C ASN A 129 19.45 -5.30 7.46
N GLY A 130 18.46 -5.93 8.09
CA GLY A 130 17.99 -5.58 9.42
C GLY A 130 16.85 -4.55 9.46
N THR A 131 16.35 -4.09 8.33
CA THR A 131 15.14 -3.25 8.29
C THR A 131 13.89 -4.13 8.33
N VAL A 132 12.96 -3.79 9.22
CA VAL A 132 11.65 -4.44 9.30
C VAL A 132 10.75 -3.85 8.23
N THR A 133 10.07 -4.71 7.48
CA THR A 133 9.09 -4.31 6.46
C THR A 133 7.70 -4.74 6.89
N MET A 134 6.76 -3.80 6.93
CA MET A 134 5.38 -4.07 7.32
C MET A 134 4.37 -3.39 6.39
N GLU A 135 3.17 -3.96 6.34
CA GLU A 135 2.01 -3.44 5.65
C GLU A 135 0.84 -3.41 6.64
N ALA A 136 0.09 -2.32 6.66
CA ALA A 136 -1.00 -2.15 7.63
C ALA A 136 -2.11 -1.23 7.08
N PRO A 137 -3.30 -1.21 7.70
CA PRO A 137 -4.38 -0.32 7.30
C PRO A 137 -4.01 1.15 7.47
N ILE A 138 -4.19 1.96 6.41
CA ILE A 138 -3.84 3.39 6.44
C ILE A 138 -4.68 4.18 7.45
N SER A 139 -5.87 3.73 7.78
CA SER A 139 -6.72 4.34 8.79
C SER A 139 -6.08 4.36 10.19
N THR A 140 -5.11 3.48 10.46
CA THR A 140 -4.36 3.48 11.71
C THR A 140 -3.47 4.71 11.87
N ILE A 141 -3.11 5.39 10.78
CA ILE A 141 -2.31 6.62 10.81
C ILE A 141 -3.12 7.75 11.45
N SER A 142 -4.37 7.96 11.03
CA SER A 142 -5.22 8.99 11.60
C SER A 142 -5.84 8.56 12.93
N GLU A 143 -6.45 7.39 12.99
CA GLU A 143 -7.18 6.92 14.18
C GLU A 143 -6.24 6.42 15.29
N GLY A 144 -5.11 5.82 14.93
CA GLY A 144 -4.14 5.31 15.89
C GLY A 144 -3.10 6.34 16.30
N TYR A 145 -2.41 6.93 15.32
CA TYR A 145 -1.32 7.89 15.59
C TYR A 145 -1.81 9.34 15.72
N GLY A 146 -3.02 9.65 15.23
CA GLY A 146 -3.57 11.00 15.26
C GLY A 146 -2.98 11.93 14.20
N PHE A 147 -2.40 11.39 13.14
CA PHE A 147 -1.85 12.19 12.05
C PHE A 147 -2.87 12.35 10.92
N TYR A 148 -2.91 13.55 10.35
CA TYR A 148 -3.78 13.85 9.23
C TYR A 148 -3.18 13.26 7.93
N VAL A 149 -4.04 12.63 7.13
CA VAL A 149 -3.64 12.02 5.85
C VAL A 149 -4.63 12.42 4.77
N ASP A 150 -4.15 13.10 3.73
CA ASP A 150 -4.90 13.33 2.49
C ASP A 150 -4.45 12.32 1.43
N TYR A 151 -5.40 11.73 0.73
CA TYR A 151 -5.10 10.80 -0.35
C TYR A 151 -4.86 11.58 -1.64
N THR A 152 -3.58 11.72 -2.01
CA THR A 152 -3.15 12.36 -3.26
C THR A 152 -2.66 11.34 -4.29
N ASP A 153 -2.45 10.10 -3.88
CA ASP A 153 -2.00 9.00 -4.72
C ASP A 153 -2.92 7.79 -4.53
N LEU A 154 -3.31 7.17 -5.63
CA LEU A 154 -4.01 5.90 -5.61
C LEU A 154 -3.23 4.86 -6.39
N LEU A 155 -3.12 3.67 -5.82
CA LEU A 155 -2.63 2.48 -6.48
C LEU A 155 -3.83 1.75 -7.09
N ILE A 156 -3.79 1.56 -8.39
CA ILE A 156 -4.84 0.85 -9.14
C ILE A 156 -4.25 -0.45 -9.67
N VAL A 157 -4.90 -1.54 -9.38
CA VAL A 157 -4.50 -2.87 -9.86
C VAL A 157 -5.52 -3.33 -10.90
N SER A 158 -5.07 -3.55 -12.12
CA SER A 158 -5.92 -4.09 -13.18
C SER A 158 -5.92 -5.62 -13.17
N ASP A 159 -6.95 -6.22 -13.75
CA ASP A 159 -7.09 -7.68 -13.85
C ASP A 159 -6.11 -8.34 -14.83
N GLY A 160 -5.28 -7.57 -15.50
CA GLY A 160 -4.28 -8.10 -16.43
C GLY A 160 -3.59 -7.01 -17.21
N ALA A 161 -2.41 -7.33 -17.73
CA ALA A 161 -1.60 -6.39 -18.50
C ALA A 161 -2.33 -5.86 -19.75
N ASP A 162 -3.12 -6.69 -20.41
CA ASP A 162 -3.85 -6.32 -21.63
C ASP A 162 -4.88 -5.22 -21.40
N ASN A 163 -5.41 -5.11 -20.17
CA ASN A 163 -6.44 -4.14 -19.83
C ASN A 163 -5.87 -2.85 -19.24
N ALA A 164 -4.59 -2.80 -18.90
CA ALA A 164 -4.00 -1.73 -18.11
C ALA A 164 -4.15 -0.35 -18.74
N SER A 165 -3.91 -0.24 -20.03
CA SER A 165 -4.00 1.03 -20.74
C SER A 165 -5.42 1.59 -20.75
N GLN A 166 -6.42 0.72 -20.97
CA GLN A 166 -7.82 1.14 -20.96
C GLN A 166 -8.30 1.48 -19.56
N VAL A 167 -7.92 0.68 -18.57
CA VAL A 167 -8.22 0.96 -17.15
C VAL A 167 -7.65 2.32 -16.74
N ALA A 168 -6.40 2.60 -17.10
CA ALA A 168 -5.78 3.89 -16.79
C ALA A 168 -6.57 5.06 -17.39
N LYS A 169 -6.96 4.97 -18.65
CA LYS A 169 -7.75 6.01 -19.31
C LYS A 169 -9.11 6.20 -18.66
N ASP A 170 -9.80 5.12 -18.34
CA ASP A 170 -11.13 5.15 -17.74
C ASP A 170 -11.08 5.73 -16.33
N VAL A 171 -10.08 5.37 -15.54
CA VAL A 171 -9.87 5.89 -14.18
C VAL A 171 -9.61 7.41 -14.22
N VAL A 172 -8.70 7.86 -15.07
CA VAL A 172 -8.40 9.29 -15.20
C VAL A 172 -9.64 10.07 -15.61
N ARG A 173 -10.37 9.59 -16.61
CA ARG A 173 -11.60 10.26 -17.06
C ARG A 173 -12.63 10.34 -15.95
N LEU A 174 -12.84 9.25 -15.21
CA LEU A 174 -13.78 9.21 -14.10
C LEU A 174 -13.39 10.22 -13.02
N LEU A 175 -12.14 10.24 -12.60
CA LEU A 175 -11.66 11.15 -11.57
C LEU A 175 -11.67 12.61 -12.02
N GLU A 176 -11.27 12.89 -13.24
CA GLU A 176 -11.34 14.22 -13.81
C GLU A 176 -12.79 14.76 -13.83
N ASN A 177 -13.74 13.92 -14.21
CA ASN A 177 -15.16 14.29 -14.22
C ASN A 177 -15.68 14.51 -12.80
N ARG A 178 -15.34 13.65 -11.87
CA ARG A 178 -15.79 13.78 -10.47
C ARG A 178 -15.24 15.04 -9.79
N HIS A 179 -14.02 15.43 -10.12
CA HIS A 179 -13.34 16.60 -9.53
C HIS A 179 -13.47 17.88 -10.36
N GLY A 180 -14.11 17.82 -11.53
CA GLY A 180 -14.31 18.98 -12.38
C GLY A 180 -13.02 19.56 -12.96
N VAL A 181 -12.01 18.72 -13.18
CA VAL A 181 -10.65 19.14 -13.65
C VAL A 181 -10.34 18.63 -15.06
N ARG A 182 -11.35 18.30 -15.84
CA ARG A 182 -11.17 17.77 -17.20
C ARG A 182 -10.37 18.74 -18.07
N GLY A 183 -9.37 18.19 -18.77
CA GLY A 183 -8.50 18.98 -19.66
C GLY A 183 -7.44 19.81 -18.96
N GLN A 184 -7.34 19.74 -17.62
CA GLN A 184 -6.35 20.50 -16.84
C GLN A 184 -5.07 19.74 -16.56
N ASN A 185 -4.96 18.47 -16.98
CA ASN A 185 -3.85 17.58 -16.66
C ASN A 185 -3.52 17.51 -15.15
N ALA A 186 -4.59 17.58 -14.33
CA ALA A 186 -4.45 17.58 -12.87
C ALA A 186 -4.20 16.19 -12.30
N ILE A 187 -4.49 15.13 -13.07
CA ILE A 187 -4.35 13.74 -12.66
C ILE A 187 -3.39 13.04 -13.61
N LEU A 188 -2.32 12.50 -13.06
CA LEU A 188 -1.27 11.82 -13.81
C LEU A 188 -1.27 10.32 -13.51
N VAL A 189 -0.82 9.53 -14.47
CA VAL A 189 -0.72 8.08 -14.34
C VAL A 189 0.73 7.66 -14.52
N GLN A 190 1.20 6.82 -13.61
CA GLN A 190 2.49 6.16 -13.71
C GLN A 190 2.29 4.65 -13.71
N ASN A 191 2.80 3.98 -14.74
CA ASN A 191 2.70 2.53 -14.83
C ASN A 191 3.90 1.88 -14.15
N PHE A 192 3.65 1.20 -13.03
CA PHE A 192 4.69 0.52 -12.26
C PHE A 192 5.30 -0.66 -13.01
N ASN A 193 4.55 -1.33 -13.87
CA ASN A 193 5.11 -2.45 -14.64
C ASN A 193 6.22 -2.01 -15.59
N ASP A 194 6.12 -0.82 -16.15
CA ASP A 194 7.19 -0.28 -17.00
C ASP A 194 8.45 0.04 -16.20
N ILE A 195 8.28 0.47 -14.95
CA ILE A 195 9.38 0.71 -14.03
C ILE A 195 10.00 -0.61 -13.59
N MET A 196 9.18 -1.60 -13.29
CA MET A 196 9.62 -2.91 -12.79
C MET A 196 10.21 -3.80 -13.86
N SER A 197 9.78 -3.70 -15.12
CA SER A 197 10.37 -4.44 -16.24
C SER A 197 11.81 -4.03 -16.53
N GLN A 198 12.20 -2.84 -16.10
CA GLN A 198 13.60 -2.38 -16.20
C GLN A 198 14.48 -2.93 -15.06
N MET A 199 13.89 -3.52 -14.04
CA MET A 199 14.60 -3.94 -12.81
C MET A 199 14.70 -5.47 -12.61
N ASP A 200 14.48 -6.30 -13.59
CA ASP A 200 14.46 -7.76 -13.57
C ASP A 200 13.14 -8.46 -13.23
N GLN A 201 12.57 -8.94 -14.31
CA GLN A 201 11.90 -10.24 -14.49
C GLN A 201 10.64 -10.59 -13.71
N ILE A 202 9.73 -10.98 -14.51
CA ILE A 202 8.54 -11.83 -14.35
C ILE A 202 7.33 -11.02 -13.96
N LEU A 203 6.76 -10.63 -15.00
CA LEU A 203 5.43 -10.15 -15.15
C LEU A 203 4.43 -11.18 -14.71
N SER A 204 3.79 -10.95 -13.62
CA SER A 204 2.51 -11.60 -13.39
C SER A 204 1.43 -10.86 -14.20
N TYR A 205 0.31 -11.51 -14.33
CA TYR A 205 -0.87 -11.07 -15.07
C TYR A 205 -1.58 -9.84 -14.46
N ILE A 206 -0.96 -9.13 -13.54
CA ILE A 206 -1.52 -7.97 -12.86
C ILE A 206 -0.66 -6.75 -13.16
N THR A 207 -1.26 -5.73 -13.73
CA THR A 207 -0.60 -4.45 -13.93
C THR A 207 -0.96 -3.49 -12.82
N ILE A 208 0.06 -2.91 -12.20
CA ILE A 208 -0.07 -1.91 -11.16
C ILE A 208 0.32 -0.56 -11.73
N PHE A 209 -0.50 0.44 -11.50
CA PHE A 209 -0.18 1.82 -11.83
C PHE A 209 -0.65 2.77 -10.74
N VAL A 210 -0.01 3.91 -10.66
CA VAL A 210 -0.37 4.96 -9.70
C VAL A 210 -1.05 6.10 -10.44
N VAL A 211 -2.18 6.52 -9.90
CA VAL A 211 -2.82 7.76 -10.27
C VAL A 211 -2.48 8.77 -9.18
N PHE A 212 -1.89 9.87 -9.56
CA PHE A 212 -1.49 10.89 -8.60
C PHE A 212 -1.88 12.29 -9.09
N VAL A 213 -1.98 13.21 -8.14
CA VAL A 213 -2.29 14.61 -8.45
C VAL A 213 -1.03 15.29 -8.95
N ALA A 214 -1.14 15.95 -10.12
CA ALA A 214 -0.05 16.77 -10.62
C ALA A 214 0.17 17.96 -9.69
N ALA A 215 1.45 18.21 -9.36
CA ALA A 215 1.81 19.44 -8.70
C ALA A 215 1.52 20.61 -9.66
N ILE A 216 0.56 21.45 -9.29
CA ILE A 216 0.24 22.64 -10.06
C ILE A 216 1.25 23.71 -9.65
N SER A 217 2.19 23.98 -10.54
CA SER A 217 3.12 25.09 -10.40
C SER A 217 2.48 26.38 -10.89
#